data_0d627f15d4e25f59662c862cd64fd59c
#
_entry.id   0d627f15d4e25f59662c862cd64fd59c
#
_cell.length_a   1.000
_cell.length_b   1.000
_cell.length_c   1.000
_cell.angle_alpha   90.00
_cell.angle_beta   90.00
_cell.angle_gamma   90.00
#
_symmetry.space_group_name_H-M   'P 1'
#
loop_
_entity.id
_entity.type
_entity.pdbx_description
1 polymer ?
#
loop_
_entity_poly.entity_id
_entity_poly.type
_entity_poly.pdbx_seq_one_letter_code
_entity_poly.pdbx_strand_id
1 'polypeptide(L)'
;MVDDLDAKLTELVVQSPAGQQRLLGLVRTTCATALQLTPVPAEVMVTRPESDTEKMLADFAEQFSVDVSAVSDAQRAALTGALGAAAFGAVVQMFVADFLPRVRNGLEVLGLPVAWVPDDPHWNAGIHAADVVFNGLLPGVARLRALDPVTSEVVRLRGATQHNCRLCKSLREGNALDAGGSESLYEDIEHYEASELLSEAHKAALRYADALIWSPARISPAVAAGVRKHFTLEQARELTLDVMRNASNKIAVALKADAARVEDGTERYVIDVDGQTQFA
;
A
#
# COMPACT_ATOMS: atom_id res chain seq x y z
N MET A 1 -2.72 20.40 2.13
CA MET A 1 -2.18 19.05 2.42
C MET A 1 -3.08 17.94 1.89
N VAL A 2 -4.37 17.89 2.24
CA VAL A 2 -5.31 16.88 1.71
C VAL A 2 -5.49 17.02 0.20
N ASP A 3 -5.69 18.22 -0.30
CA ASP A 3 -5.84 18.52 -1.75
C ASP A 3 -4.59 18.14 -2.55
N ASP A 4 -3.40 18.22 -1.95
CA ASP A 4 -2.15 17.82 -2.58
C ASP A 4 -2.04 16.29 -2.73
N LEU A 5 -2.50 15.51 -1.72
CA LEU A 5 -2.52 14.04 -1.81
C LEU A 5 -3.54 13.54 -2.85
N ASP A 6 -4.71 14.17 -2.94
CA ASP A 6 -5.67 13.86 -3.99
C ASP A 6 -5.12 14.16 -5.39
N ALA A 7 -4.37 15.25 -5.55
CA ALA A 7 -3.66 15.53 -6.79
C ALA A 7 -2.65 14.42 -7.14
N LYS A 8 -1.86 13.92 -6.16
CA LYS A 8 -0.93 12.82 -6.39
C LYS A 8 -1.62 11.50 -6.73
N LEU A 9 -2.73 11.19 -6.09
CA LEU A 9 -3.54 10.03 -6.44
C LEU A 9 -4.12 10.17 -7.85
N THR A 10 -4.59 11.38 -8.24
CA THR A 10 -5.07 11.67 -9.60
C THR A 10 -3.95 11.50 -10.63
N GLU A 11 -2.74 12.01 -10.38
CA GLU A 11 -1.57 11.80 -11.25
C GLU A 11 -1.33 10.31 -11.50
N LEU A 12 -1.42 9.47 -10.46
CA LEU A 12 -1.27 8.01 -10.59
C LEU A 12 -2.41 7.35 -11.38
N VAL A 13 -3.62 7.90 -11.34
CA VAL A 13 -4.74 7.42 -12.17
C VAL A 13 -4.52 7.76 -13.64
N VAL A 14 -4.20 9.04 -13.95
CA VAL A 14 -4.15 9.54 -15.33
C VAL A 14 -2.81 9.32 -16.03
N GLN A 15 -1.84 8.71 -15.37
CA GLN A 15 -0.58 8.36 -16.02
C GLN A 15 -0.80 7.41 -17.19
N SER A 16 -0.10 7.66 -18.30
CA SER A 16 -0.13 6.82 -19.50
C SER A 16 1.20 6.89 -20.23
N PRO A 17 2.27 6.23 -19.72
CA PRO A 17 3.61 6.29 -20.30
C PRO A 17 3.61 5.81 -21.75
N ALA A 18 4.26 6.59 -22.64
CA ALA A 18 4.32 6.26 -24.06
C ALA A 18 4.89 4.86 -24.32
N GLY A 19 4.20 4.08 -25.16
CA GLY A 19 4.56 2.71 -25.48
C GLY A 19 4.27 1.68 -24.40
N GLN A 20 3.70 2.07 -23.25
CA GLN A 20 3.36 1.17 -22.15
C GLN A 20 1.87 1.13 -21.82
N GLN A 21 1.03 1.83 -22.59
CA GLN A 21 -0.41 1.99 -22.32
C GLN A 21 -1.12 0.63 -22.18
N ARG A 22 -0.83 -0.29 -23.14
CA ARG A 22 -1.40 -1.63 -23.13
C ARG A 22 -0.97 -2.43 -21.90
N LEU A 23 0.32 -2.37 -21.56
CA LEU A 23 0.87 -3.08 -20.40
C LEU A 23 0.27 -2.54 -19.10
N LEU A 24 0.17 -1.21 -18.97
CA LEU A 24 -0.47 -0.58 -17.81
C LEU A 24 -1.94 -1.01 -17.66
N GLY A 25 -2.70 -1.05 -18.75
CA GLY A 25 -4.08 -1.51 -18.73
C GLY A 25 -4.21 -2.98 -18.34
N LEU A 26 -3.31 -3.85 -18.82
CA LEU A 26 -3.26 -5.25 -18.41
C LEU A 26 -2.99 -5.40 -16.90
N VAL A 27 -1.97 -4.71 -16.38
CA VAL A 27 -1.62 -4.76 -14.95
C VAL A 27 -2.77 -4.25 -14.08
N ARG A 28 -3.40 -3.12 -14.44
CA ARG A 28 -4.57 -2.57 -13.72
C ARG A 28 -5.74 -3.56 -13.68
N THR A 29 -6.06 -4.15 -14.82
CA THR A 29 -7.15 -5.14 -14.91
C THR A 29 -6.82 -6.39 -14.10
N THR A 30 -5.59 -6.92 -14.21
CA THR A 30 -5.17 -8.14 -13.51
C THR A 30 -5.22 -7.93 -11.99
N CYS A 31 -4.59 -6.88 -11.46
CA CYS A 31 -4.59 -6.61 -10.02
C CYS A 31 -6.02 -6.45 -9.47
N ALA A 32 -6.85 -5.67 -10.13
CA ALA A 32 -8.21 -5.44 -9.68
C ALA A 32 -9.08 -6.71 -9.75
N THR A 33 -8.93 -7.53 -10.80
CA THR A 33 -9.64 -8.81 -10.95
C THR A 33 -9.25 -9.79 -9.84
N ALA A 34 -7.96 -9.91 -9.55
CA ALA A 34 -7.45 -10.76 -8.45
C ALA A 34 -8.06 -10.40 -7.09
N LEU A 35 -8.38 -9.13 -6.90
CA LEU A 35 -8.96 -8.58 -5.68
C LEU A 35 -10.50 -8.47 -5.69
N GLN A 36 -11.14 -8.82 -6.80
CA GLN A 36 -12.58 -8.64 -7.02
C GLN A 36 -13.02 -7.16 -6.91
N LEU A 37 -12.14 -6.23 -7.27
CA LEU A 37 -12.38 -4.79 -7.28
C LEU A 37 -12.57 -4.27 -8.71
N THR A 38 -13.17 -3.08 -8.85
CA THR A 38 -13.17 -2.36 -10.12
C THR A 38 -11.81 -1.71 -10.34
N PRO A 39 -11.13 -1.91 -11.48
CA PRO A 39 -9.87 -1.26 -11.78
C PRO A 39 -10.02 0.26 -11.83
N VAL A 40 -8.95 0.99 -11.56
CA VAL A 40 -8.89 2.40 -11.94
C VAL A 40 -8.82 2.52 -13.46
N PRO A 41 -9.31 3.62 -14.06
CA PRO A 41 -9.28 3.81 -15.51
C PRO A 41 -7.88 3.62 -16.12
N ALA A 42 -7.82 3.13 -17.35
CA ALA A 42 -6.61 3.06 -18.16
C ALA A 42 -6.91 3.58 -19.57
N GLU A 43 -5.94 4.23 -20.22
CA GLU A 43 -6.11 4.73 -21.60
C GLU A 43 -6.42 3.59 -22.57
N VAL A 44 -5.76 2.45 -22.38
CA VAL A 44 -6.01 1.22 -23.15
C VAL A 44 -6.47 0.14 -22.18
N MET A 45 -7.74 -0.22 -22.27
CA MET A 45 -8.29 -1.33 -21.49
C MET A 45 -7.85 -2.67 -22.09
N VAL A 46 -7.27 -3.53 -21.25
CA VAL A 46 -6.77 -4.85 -21.64
C VAL A 46 -7.30 -5.90 -20.68
N THR A 47 -7.99 -6.89 -21.21
CA THR A 47 -8.63 -7.95 -20.41
C THR A 47 -7.88 -9.28 -20.45
N ARG A 48 -6.91 -9.44 -21.34
CA ARG A 48 -6.12 -10.66 -21.47
C ARG A 48 -4.73 -10.38 -22.08
N PRO A 49 -3.71 -11.15 -21.72
CA PRO A 49 -2.39 -11.07 -22.34
C PRO A 49 -2.43 -11.61 -23.78
N GLU A 50 -1.58 -11.07 -24.65
CA GLU A 50 -1.40 -11.45 -26.06
C GLU A 50 0.01 -11.95 -26.38
N SER A 51 0.94 -11.88 -25.40
CA SER A 51 2.31 -12.38 -25.55
C SER A 51 2.77 -13.10 -24.29
N ASP A 52 3.84 -13.89 -24.39
CA ASP A 52 4.45 -14.57 -23.24
C ASP A 52 4.94 -13.55 -22.18
N THR A 53 5.48 -12.42 -22.61
CA THR A 53 5.89 -11.34 -21.68
C THR A 53 4.68 -10.75 -20.95
N GLU A 54 3.58 -10.47 -21.65
CA GLU A 54 2.35 -9.98 -21.02
C GLU A 54 1.76 -11.02 -20.06
N LYS A 55 1.81 -12.31 -20.43
CA LYS A 55 1.36 -13.38 -19.55
C LYS A 55 2.19 -13.45 -18.28
N MET A 56 3.52 -13.44 -18.39
CA MET A 56 4.43 -13.44 -17.25
C MET A 56 4.17 -12.24 -16.33
N LEU A 57 3.93 -11.05 -16.90
CA LEU A 57 3.61 -9.85 -16.13
C LEU A 57 2.25 -9.92 -15.44
N ALA A 58 1.23 -10.48 -16.10
CA ALA A 58 -0.07 -10.73 -15.49
C ALA A 58 0.04 -11.73 -14.33
N ASP A 59 0.71 -12.87 -14.53
CA ASP A 59 0.93 -13.89 -13.50
C ASP A 59 1.70 -13.30 -12.28
N PHE A 60 2.69 -12.44 -12.53
CA PHE A 60 3.42 -11.74 -11.46
C PHE A 60 2.54 -10.71 -10.73
N ALA A 61 1.76 -9.91 -11.47
CA ALA A 61 0.88 -8.90 -10.90
C ALA A 61 -0.25 -9.52 -10.06
N GLU A 62 -0.80 -10.66 -10.48
CA GLU A 62 -1.76 -11.43 -9.72
C GLU A 62 -1.15 -11.90 -8.39
N GLN A 63 0.01 -12.57 -8.43
CA GLN A 63 0.71 -13.03 -7.24
C GLN A 63 1.10 -11.87 -6.31
N PHE A 64 1.58 -10.76 -6.88
CA PHE A 64 1.88 -9.53 -6.13
C PHE A 64 0.64 -9.01 -5.38
N SER A 65 -0.53 -9.02 -6.01
CA SER A 65 -1.76 -8.48 -5.43
C SER A 65 -2.34 -9.40 -4.35
N VAL A 66 -2.34 -10.71 -4.59
CA VAL A 66 -2.94 -11.69 -3.67
C VAL A 66 -2.03 -11.94 -2.46
N ASP A 67 -0.76 -12.25 -2.70
CA ASP A 67 0.23 -12.51 -1.65
C ASP A 67 1.65 -12.28 -2.18
N VAL A 68 2.21 -11.11 -1.89
CA VAL A 68 3.55 -10.75 -2.32
C VAL A 68 4.64 -11.61 -1.68
N SER A 69 4.39 -12.17 -0.49
CA SER A 69 5.37 -13.02 0.21
C SER A 69 5.59 -14.35 -0.51
N ALA A 70 4.62 -14.80 -1.29
CA ALA A 70 4.67 -16.02 -2.06
C ALA A 70 5.25 -15.85 -3.48
N VAL A 71 5.70 -14.65 -3.86
CA VAL A 71 6.44 -14.45 -5.13
C VAL A 71 7.70 -15.31 -5.10
N SER A 72 7.84 -16.23 -6.06
CA SER A 72 8.94 -17.17 -6.13
C SER A 72 10.20 -16.56 -6.77
N ASP A 73 11.36 -17.16 -6.51
CA ASP A 73 12.61 -16.76 -7.16
C ASP A 73 12.56 -16.98 -8.68
N ALA A 74 11.79 -17.97 -9.16
CA ALA A 74 11.57 -18.19 -10.59
C ALA A 74 10.77 -17.04 -11.23
N GLN A 75 9.72 -16.54 -10.55
CA GLN A 75 8.97 -15.36 -11.03
C GLN A 75 9.84 -14.11 -11.04
N ARG A 76 10.67 -13.89 -10.02
CA ARG A 76 11.64 -12.77 -9.98
C ARG A 76 12.65 -12.84 -11.10
N ALA A 77 13.21 -14.04 -11.35
CA ALA A 77 14.16 -14.25 -12.44
C ALA A 77 13.52 -14.01 -13.81
N ALA A 78 12.28 -14.48 -14.03
CA ALA A 78 11.53 -14.25 -15.26
C ALA A 78 11.26 -12.74 -15.48
N LEU A 79 10.82 -12.02 -14.44
CA LEU A 79 10.58 -10.58 -14.48
C LEU A 79 11.87 -9.81 -14.83
N THR A 80 12.96 -10.10 -14.11
CA THR A 80 14.25 -9.43 -14.32
C THR A 80 14.85 -9.78 -15.67
N GLY A 81 14.73 -11.04 -16.11
CA GLY A 81 15.20 -11.50 -17.41
C GLY A 81 14.46 -10.84 -18.58
N ALA A 82 13.16 -10.60 -18.44
CA ALA A 82 12.35 -9.97 -19.48
C ALA A 82 12.49 -8.43 -19.51
N LEU A 83 12.62 -7.78 -18.36
CA LEU A 83 12.55 -6.32 -18.23
C LEU A 83 13.87 -5.65 -17.89
N GLY A 84 14.87 -6.37 -17.38
CA GLY A 84 16.14 -5.80 -16.96
C GLY A 84 15.95 -4.63 -15.97
N ALA A 85 16.51 -3.48 -16.28
CA ALA A 85 16.41 -2.27 -15.45
C ALA A 85 14.97 -1.72 -15.30
N ALA A 86 14.05 -2.07 -16.21
CA ALA A 86 12.65 -1.65 -16.13
C ALA A 86 11.82 -2.45 -15.11
N ALA A 87 12.36 -3.54 -14.55
CA ALA A 87 11.64 -4.39 -13.57
C ALA A 87 11.16 -3.60 -12.35
N PHE A 88 11.99 -2.71 -11.81
CA PHE A 88 11.58 -1.85 -10.68
C PHE A 88 10.36 -1.00 -11.02
N GLY A 89 10.38 -0.29 -12.16
CA GLY A 89 9.25 0.53 -12.60
C GLY A 89 7.98 -0.28 -12.81
N ALA A 90 8.09 -1.51 -13.35
CA ALA A 90 6.95 -2.42 -13.52
C ALA A 90 6.35 -2.83 -12.16
N VAL A 91 7.17 -3.13 -11.15
CA VAL A 91 6.68 -3.47 -9.80
C VAL A 91 6.05 -2.27 -9.11
N VAL A 92 6.57 -1.05 -9.32
CA VAL A 92 5.90 0.18 -8.85
C VAL A 92 4.52 0.34 -9.51
N GLN A 93 4.39 0.07 -10.82
CA GLN A 93 3.09 0.09 -11.50
C GLN A 93 2.14 -0.97 -10.94
N MET A 94 2.63 -2.15 -10.58
CA MET A 94 1.82 -3.18 -9.90
C MET A 94 1.34 -2.71 -8.53
N PHE A 95 2.21 -2.06 -7.74
CA PHE A 95 1.80 -1.45 -6.46
C PHE A 95 0.69 -0.40 -6.63
N VAL A 96 0.81 0.48 -7.61
CA VAL A 96 -0.20 1.49 -7.92
C VAL A 96 -1.52 0.83 -8.34
N ALA A 97 -1.46 -0.16 -9.23
CA ALA A 97 -2.61 -0.90 -9.73
C ALA A 97 -3.32 -1.74 -8.65
N ASP A 98 -2.56 -2.24 -7.67
CA ASP A 98 -3.05 -3.01 -6.53
C ASP A 98 -3.72 -2.09 -5.49
N PHE A 99 -3.07 -0.98 -5.12
CA PHE A 99 -3.52 -0.17 -3.97
C PHE A 99 -4.52 0.93 -4.30
N LEU A 100 -4.53 1.53 -5.49
CA LEU A 100 -5.54 2.54 -5.82
C LEU A 100 -6.98 1.99 -5.73
N PRO A 101 -7.32 0.80 -6.27
CA PRO A 101 -8.65 0.23 -6.09
C PRO A 101 -8.98 -0.09 -4.63
N ARG A 102 -8.02 -0.55 -3.82
CA ARG A 102 -8.21 -0.81 -2.38
C ARG A 102 -8.55 0.47 -1.62
N VAL A 103 -7.74 1.54 -1.83
CA VAL A 103 -7.96 2.84 -1.20
C VAL A 103 -9.31 3.41 -1.59
N ARG A 104 -9.66 3.36 -2.90
CA ARG A 104 -10.98 3.79 -3.36
C ARG A 104 -12.09 3.08 -2.60
N ASN A 105 -12.10 1.74 -2.63
CA ASN A 105 -13.15 0.97 -1.98
C ASN A 105 -13.17 1.17 -0.44
N GLY A 106 -12.00 1.26 0.19
CA GLY A 106 -11.88 1.53 1.62
C GLY A 106 -12.51 2.87 2.01
N LEU A 107 -12.21 3.94 1.27
CA LEU A 107 -12.79 5.27 1.50
C LEU A 107 -14.31 5.26 1.26
N GLU A 108 -14.79 4.65 0.17
CA GLU A 108 -16.22 4.54 -0.15
C GLU A 108 -17.00 3.81 0.96
N VAL A 109 -16.48 2.68 1.46
CA VAL A 109 -17.10 1.91 2.55
C VAL A 109 -17.15 2.71 3.85
N LEU A 110 -16.18 3.58 4.09
CA LEU A 110 -16.17 4.50 5.24
C LEU A 110 -17.07 5.73 5.04
N GLY A 111 -17.62 5.93 3.84
CA GLY A 111 -18.44 7.10 3.50
C GLY A 111 -17.63 8.36 3.21
N LEU A 112 -16.34 8.19 2.83
CA LEU A 112 -15.43 9.28 2.52
C LEU A 112 -15.42 9.55 1.00
N PRO A 113 -15.20 10.82 0.58
CA PRO A 113 -15.18 11.17 -0.84
C PRO A 113 -13.95 10.59 -1.55
N VAL A 114 -14.14 10.23 -2.84
CA VAL A 114 -13.09 9.75 -3.75
C VAL A 114 -13.06 10.65 -4.98
N ALA A 115 -12.62 11.90 -4.79
CA ALA A 115 -12.57 12.90 -5.86
C ALA A 115 -11.37 12.75 -6.82
N TRP A 116 -10.39 11.93 -6.45
CA TRP A 116 -9.15 11.74 -7.20
C TRP A 116 -9.25 10.74 -8.38
N VAL A 117 -10.40 10.08 -8.57
CA VAL A 117 -10.67 9.27 -9.77
C VAL A 117 -11.55 10.11 -10.70
N PRO A 118 -11.02 10.70 -11.77
CA PRO A 118 -11.80 11.54 -12.68
C PRO A 118 -12.74 10.70 -13.55
N ASP A 119 -13.94 11.22 -13.81
CA ASP A 119 -14.90 10.61 -14.72
C ASP A 119 -14.43 10.66 -16.19
N ASP A 120 -13.67 11.70 -16.55
CA ASP A 120 -13.08 11.90 -17.89
C ASP A 120 -11.57 12.15 -17.74
N PRO A 121 -10.73 11.10 -17.75
CA PRO A 121 -9.31 11.21 -17.52
C PRO A 121 -8.58 11.89 -18.68
N HIS A 122 -7.84 12.94 -18.41
CA HIS A 122 -6.85 13.51 -19.32
C HIS A 122 -5.51 12.80 -19.17
N TRP A 123 -5.23 11.85 -20.08
CA TRP A 123 -4.04 11.01 -19.99
C TRP A 123 -2.74 11.81 -20.15
N ASN A 124 -1.74 11.47 -19.34
CA ASN A 124 -0.46 12.16 -19.30
C ASN A 124 0.71 11.17 -19.41
N ALA A 125 1.43 11.24 -20.53
CA ALA A 125 2.58 10.39 -20.80
C ALA A 125 3.86 10.83 -20.05
N GLY A 126 3.90 12.03 -19.51
CA GLY A 126 5.05 12.58 -18.78
C GLY A 126 5.07 12.21 -17.29
N ILE A 127 4.04 11.55 -16.79
CA ILE A 127 3.99 11.14 -15.37
C ILE A 127 4.76 9.83 -15.17
N HIS A 128 5.73 9.87 -14.26
CA HIS A 128 6.49 8.69 -13.83
C HIS A 128 5.99 8.22 -12.46
N ALA A 129 5.35 7.04 -12.41
CA ALA A 129 4.75 6.51 -11.18
C ALA A 129 5.74 6.46 -9.99
N ALA A 130 6.99 6.05 -10.22
CA ALA A 130 7.98 5.96 -9.16
C ALA A 130 8.26 7.34 -8.53
N ASP A 131 8.34 8.39 -9.34
CA ASP A 131 8.56 9.74 -8.83
C ASP A 131 7.35 10.23 -8.02
N VAL A 132 6.14 10.07 -8.54
CA VAL A 132 4.91 10.45 -7.83
C VAL A 132 4.75 9.69 -6.52
N VAL A 133 5.05 8.38 -6.52
CA VAL A 133 4.95 7.53 -5.32
C VAL A 133 6.00 7.95 -4.30
N PHE A 134 7.30 7.89 -4.65
CA PHE A 134 8.38 8.01 -3.67
C PHE A 134 8.73 9.45 -3.28
N ASN A 135 8.55 10.43 -4.18
CA ASN A 135 8.86 11.82 -3.92
C ASN A 135 7.62 12.68 -3.61
N GLY A 136 6.42 12.15 -3.80
CA GLY A 136 5.16 12.86 -3.57
C GLY A 136 4.24 12.18 -2.56
N LEU A 137 3.62 11.06 -2.96
CA LEU A 137 2.54 10.42 -2.21
C LEU A 137 3.02 9.88 -0.86
N LEU A 138 4.04 9.02 -0.83
CA LEU A 138 4.48 8.38 0.41
C LEU A 138 4.98 9.40 1.44
N PRO A 139 5.84 10.37 1.10
CA PRO A 139 6.22 11.43 2.03
C PRO A 139 5.04 12.31 2.44
N GLY A 140 4.11 12.58 1.52
CA GLY A 140 2.90 13.34 1.81
C GLY A 140 2.02 12.66 2.86
N VAL A 141 1.78 11.36 2.73
CA VAL A 141 1.05 10.57 3.73
C VAL A 141 1.83 10.50 5.05
N ALA A 142 3.15 10.31 5.00
CA ALA A 142 4.00 10.28 6.19
C ALA A 142 3.98 11.56 7.03
N ARG A 143 3.55 12.69 6.47
CA ARG A 143 3.36 13.97 7.19
C ARG A 143 1.98 14.16 7.81
N LEU A 144 1.02 13.28 7.55
CA LEU A 144 -0.29 13.35 8.22
C LEU A 144 -0.11 13.13 9.73
N ARG A 145 -0.98 13.74 10.53
CA ARG A 145 -0.88 13.75 12.01
C ARG A 145 -2.25 13.71 12.69
N ALA A 146 -3.30 13.27 11.99
CA ALA A 146 -4.61 13.11 12.61
C ALA A 146 -4.67 11.86 13.50
N LEU A 147 -3.97 10.78 13.11
CA LEU A 147 -3.77 9.61 13.94
C LEU A 147 -2.70 9.87 15.00
N ASP A 148 -2.85 9.24 16.16
CA ASP A 148 -1.76 9.19 17.13
C ASP A 148 -0.63 8.25 16.64
N PRO A 149 0.64 8.52 17.03
CA PRO A 149 1.79 7.78 16.53
C PRO A 149 1.74 6.28 16.83
N VAL A 150 1.17 5.87 17.97
CA VAL A 150 1.07 4.45 18.36
C VAL A 150 0.10 3.71 17.44
N THR A 151 -1.06 4.30 17.13
CA THR A 151 -2.01 3.73 16.16
C THR A 151 -1.37 3.56 14.78
N SER A 152 -0.67 4.59 14.27
CA SER A 152 0.03 4.50 12.98
C SER A 152 1.09 3.39 12.97
N GLU A 153 1.87 3.24 14.06
CA GLU A 153 2.90 2.21 14.17
C GLU A 153 2.31 0.80 14.27
N VAL A 154 1.24 0.62 15.04
CA VAL A 154 0.52 -0.65 15.16
C VAL A 154 0.01 -1.11 13.78
N VAL A 155 -0.59 -0.23 13.00
CA VAL A 155 -1.04 -0.51 11.64
C VAL A 155 0.13 -0.82 10.70
N ARG A 156 1.23 -0.06 10.81
CA ARG A 156 2.45 -0.30 10.03
C ARG A 156 3.03 -1.69 10.30
N LEU A 157 3.15 -2.07 11.57
CA LEU A 157 3.69 -3.37 11.97
C LEU A 157 2.78 -4.51 11.53
N ARG A 158 1.44 -4.33 11.60
CA ARG A 158 0.51 -5.30 11.03
C ARG A 158 0.76 -5.52 9.54
N GLY A 159 0.85 -4.45 8.75
CA GLY A 159 1.20 -4.53 7.33
C GLY A 159 2.55 -5.19 7.07
N ALA A 160 3.57 -4.92 7.90
CA ALA A 160 4.87 -5.56 7.83
C ALA A 160 4.79 -7.08 8.03
N THR A 161 3.94 -7.53 8.96
CA THR A 161 3.70 -8.97 9.21
C THR A 161 2.93 -9.59 8.05
N GLN A 162 1.84 -8.96 7.60
CA GLN A 162 0.98 -9.48 6.54
C GLN A 162 1.71 -9.63 5.18
N HIS A 163 2.63 -8.72 4.86
CA HIS A 163 3.44 -8.78 3.64
C HIS A 163 4.78 -9.51 3.84
N ASN A 164 5.04 -10.02 5.06
CA ASN A 164 6.29 -10.67 5.46
C ASN A 164 7.56 -9.84 5.13
N CYS A 165 7.50 -8.53 5.33
CA CYS A 165 8.60 -7.61 5.07
C CYS A 165 9.63 -7.65 6.21
N ARG A 166 10.81 -8.25 5.97
CA ARG A 166 11.89 -8.39 6.97
C ARG A 166 12.44 -7.03 7.38
N LEU A 167 12.66 -6.13 6.42
CA LEU A 167 13.07 -4.75 6.68
C LEU A 167 12.10 -4.05 7.64
N CYS A 168 10.80 -4.08 7.31
CA CYS A 168 9.80 -3.35 8.09
C CYS A 168 9.62 -3.91 9.52
N LYS A 169 9.78 -5.24 9.68
CA LYS A 169 9.74 -5.90 10.99
C LYS A 169 10.93 -5.55 11.88
N SER A 170 12.10 -5.23 11.30
CA SER A 170 13.31 -4.84 12.03
C SER A 170 13.37 -3.36 12.43
N LEU A 171 12.28 -2.60 12.21
CA LEU A 171 12.25 -1.16 12.45
C LEU A 171 11.17 -0.78 13.46
N ARG A 172 11.41 0.29 14.24
CA ARG A 172 10.45 0.92 15.15
C ARG A 172 10.42 2.43 14.96
N GLU A 173 9.22 2.98 14.82
CA GLU A 173 9.04 4.43 14.68
C GLU A 173 9.24 5.12 16.03
N GLY A 174 10.13 6.11 16.05
CA GLY A 174 10.60 6.74 17.28
C GLY A 174 9.54 7.55 18.00
N ASN A 175 8.70 8.30 17.27
CA ASN A 175 7.63 9.07 17.90
C ASN A 175 6.56 8.15 18.52
N ALA A 176 6.32 6.98 17.94
CA ALA A 176 5.41 5.99 18.52
C ALA A 176 5.98 5.42 19.83
N LEU A 177 7.28 5.11 19.88
CA LEU A 177 7.95 4.69 21.12
C LEU A 177 7.88 5.79 22.20
N ASP A 178 8.12 7.05 21.83
CA ASP A 178 8.09 8.18 22.75
C ASP A 178 6.65 8.49 23.23
N ALA A 179 5.62 8.11 22.43
CA ALA A 179 4.21 8.24 22.78
C ALA A 179 3.65 7.06 23.61
N GLY A 180 4.50 6.11 24.01
CA GLY A 180 4.13 4.98 24.87
C GLY A 180 4.00 3.64 24.15
N GLY A 181 4.38 3.56 22.89
CA GLY A 181 4.54 2.29 22.17
C GLY A 181 5.64 1.45 22.83
N SER A 182 5.47 0.12 22.82
CA SER A 182 6.43 -0.80 23.44
C SER A 182 6.48 -2.13 22.71
N GLU A 183 7.58 -2.85 22.84
CA GLU A 183 7.71 -4.19 22.23
C GLU A 183 6.59 -5.13 22.70
N SER A 184 6.23 -5.09 23.99
CA SER A 184 5.14 -5.93 24.51
C SER A 184 3.78 -5.63 23.86
N LEU A 185 3.50 -4.37 23.56
CA LEU A 185 2.29 -3.98 22.83
C LEU A 185 2.36 -4.43 21.36
N TYR A 186 3.54 -4.37 20.76
CA TYR A 186 3.74 -4.75 19.35
C TYR A 186 3.75 -6.26 19.14
N GLU A 187 4.19 -7.05 20.10
CA GLU A 187 4.08 -8.52 20.08
C GLU A 187 2.61 -8.98 20.05
N ASP A 188 1.72 -8.26 20.73
CA ASP A 188 0.29 -8.56 20.76
C ASP A 188 -0.43 -8.33 19.42
N ILE A 189 0.18 -7.62 18.45
CA ILE A 189 -0.43 -7.32 17.14
C ILE A 189 -0.77 -8.61 16.36
N GLU A 190 -0.03 -9.68 16.54
CA GLU A 190 -0.30 -10.96 15.86
C GLU A 190 -1.62 -11.57 16.32
N HIS A 191 -1.93 -11.43 17.61
CA HIS A 191 -3.13 -11.98 18.27
C HIS A 191 -4.02 -10.87 18.84
N TYR A 192 -4.12 -9.72 18.15
CA TYR A 192 -4.71 -8.48 18.64
C TYR A 192 -6.12 -8.61 19.21
N GLU A 193 -6.94 -9.55 18.72
CA GLU A 193 -8.29 -9.73 19.25
C GLU A 193 -8.31 -10.14 20.72
N ALA A 194 -7.33 -10.96 21.14
CA ALA A 194 -7.19 -11.44 22.51
C ALA A 194 -6.34 -10.51 23.40
N SER A 195 -5.70 -9.49 22.82
CA SER A 195 -4.83 -8.59 23.56
C SER A 195 -5.57 -7.78 24.62
N GLU A 196 -4.98 -7.66 25.80
CA GLU A 196 -5.42 -6.75 26.85
C GLU A 196 -4.66 -5.41 26.81
N LEU A 197 -3.56 -5.32 26.04
CA LEU A 197 -2.74 -4.12 25.88
C LEU A 197 -3.25 -3.22 24.75
N LEU A 198 -3.81 -3.80 23.68
CA LEU A 198 -4.35 -3.06 22.56
C LEU A 198 -5.76 -2.54 22.85
N SER A 199 -5.95 -1.23 22.71
CA SER A 199 -7.26 -0.58 22.85
C SER A 199 -8.25 -1.05 21.79
N GLU A 200 -9.56 -0.86 22.03
CA GLU A 200 -10.60 -1.14 21.03
C GLU A 200 -10.43 -0.29 19.75
N ALA A 201 -9.83 0.91 19.85
CA ALA A 201 -9.46 1.71 18.69
C ALA A 201 -8.34 1.04 17.88
N HIS A 202 -7.29 0.55 18.55
CA HIS A 202 -6.22 -0.22 17.87
C HIS A 202 -6.77 -1.47 17.19
N LYS A 203 -7.64 -2.24 17.88
CA LYS A 203 -8.27 -3.44 17.30
C LYS A 203 -9.15 -3.09 16.09
N ALA A 204 -9.89 -1.97 16.14
CA ALA A 204 -10.70 -1.52 15.01
C ALA A 204 -9.82 -1.13 13.80
N ALA A 205 -8.69 -0.44 14.03
CA ALA A 205 -7.73 -0.11 12.99
C ALA A 205 -7.10 -1.37 12.37
N LEU A 206 -6.74 -2.36 13.19
CA LEU A 206 -6.16 -3.63 12.75
C LEU A 206 -7.14 -4.48 11.93
N ARG A 207 -8.41 -4.60 12.37
CA ARG A 207 -9.47 -5.26 11.60
C ARG A 207 -9.67 -4.61 10.22
N TYR A 208 -9.62 -3.29 10.18
CA TYR A 208 -9.73 -2.55 8.92
C TYR A 208 -8.51 -2.74 8.03
N ALA A 209 -7.31 -2.68 8.58
CA ALA A 209 -6.07 -2.94 7.85
C ALA A 209 -6.07 -4.36 7.26
N ASP A 210 -6.44 -5.39 8.03
CA ASP A 210 -6.57 -6.76 7.55
C ASP A 210 -7.61 -6.88 6.43
N ALA A 211 -8.78 -6.26 6.59
CA ALA A 211 -9.81 -6.29 5.56
C ALA A 211 -9.35 -5.61 4.26
N LEU A 212 -8.65 -4.46 4.37
CA LEU A 212 -8.11 -3.74 3.22
C LEU A 212 -6.99 -4.52 2.51
N ILE A 213 -6.20 -5.30 3.26
CA ILE A 213 -5.11 -6.12 2.71
C ILE A 213 -5.63 -7.43 2.10
N TRP A 214 -6.52 -8.17 2.79
CA TRP A 214 -6.85 -9.54 2.40
C TRP A 214 -8.20 -9.70 1.71
N SER A 215 -9.15 -8.83 1.99
CA SER A 215 -10.50 -8.94 1.45
C SER A 215 -11.09 -7.57 1.09
N PRO A 216 -10.37 -6.74 0.31
CA PRO A 216 -10.77 -5.35 0.09
C PRO A 216 -12.14 -5.19 -0.56
N ALA A 217 -12.58 -6.12 -1.40
CA ALA A 217 -13.93 -6.12 -1.98
C ALA A 217 -15.04 -6.50 -0.98
N ARG A 218 -14.70 -6.97 0.22
CA ARG A 218 -15.64 -7.51 1.21
C ARG A 218 -15.42 -6.93 2.60
N ILE A 219 -15.03 -5.66 2.69
CA ILE A 219 -14.93 -4.97 3.98
C ILE A 219 -16.33 -4.98 4.62
N SER A 220 -16.46 -5.68 5.75
CA SER A 220 -17.78 -5.86 6.35
C SER A 220 -18.33 -4.57 6.96
N PRO A 221 -19.68 -4.40 7.01
CA PRO A 221 -20.28 -3.25 7.70
C PRO A 221 -19.84 -3.10 9.16
N ALA A 222 -19.56 -4.22 9.85
CA ALA A 222 -19.09 -4.21 11.23
C ALA A 222 -17.68 -3.60 11.34
N VAL A 223 -16.76 -3.93 10.41
CA VAL A 223 -15.41 -3.34 10.35
C VAL A 223 -15.50 -1.84 10.09
N ALA A 224 -16.29 -1.43 9.09
CA ALA A 224 -16.49 -0.02 8.79
C ALA A 224 -17.14 0.76 9.97
N ALA A 225 -18.11 0.15 10.65
CA ALA A 225 -18.72 0.75 11.84
C ALA A 225 -17.72 0.87 12.99
N GLY A 226 -16.81 -0.10 13.17
CA GLY A 226 -15.73 -0.03 14.14
C GLY A 226 -14.81 1.17 13.90
N VAL A 227 -14.38 1.39 12.65
CA VAL A 227 -13.57 2.56 12.29
C VAL A 227 -14.34 3.85 12.59
N ARG A 228 -15.57 3.99 12.11
CA ARG A 228 -16.38 5.21 12.35
C ARG A 228 -16.71 5.47 13.83
N LYS A 229 -16.70 4.44 14.67
CA LYS A 229 -16.91 4.57 16.12
C LYS A 229 -15.71 5.19 16.82
N HIS A 230 -14.49 4.86 16.39
CA HIS A 230 -13.27 5.19 17.12
C HIS A 230 -12.43 6.30 16.46
N PHE A 231 -12.70 6.62 15.19
CA PHE A 231 -11.91 7.56 14.42
C PHE A 231 -12.79 8.64 13.76
N THR A 232 -12.30 9.87 13.74
CA THR A 232 -12.91 10.94 12.93
C THR A 232 -12.77 10.64 11.45
N LEU A 233 -13.46 11.39 10.58
CA LEU A 233 -13.34 11.22 9.12
C LEU A 233 -11.91 11.48 8.64
N GLU A 234 -11.23 12.47 9.21
CA GLU A 234 -9.84 12.78 8.90
C GLU A 234 -8.90 11.64 9.31
N GLN A 235 -9.06 11.10 10.51
CA GLN A 235 -8.30 9.93 10.99
C GLN A 235 -8.58 8.68 10.16
N ALA A 236 -9.84 8.43 9.80
CA ALA A 236 -10.21 7.27 8.98
C ALA A 236 -9.60 7.36 7.56
N ARG A 237 -9.51 8.57 6.99
CA ARG A 237 -8.81 8.82 5.74
C ARG A 237 -7.31 8.57 5.89
N GLU A 238 -6.68 9.14 6.92
CA GLU A 238 -5.25 8.93 7.21
C GLU A 238 -4.96 7.45 7.40
N LEU A 239 -5.76 6.72 8.18
CA LEU A 239 -5.64 5.28 8.38
C LEU A 239 -5.63 4.52 7.04
N THR A 240 -6.55 4.86 6.13
CA THR A 240 -6.62 4.20 4.80
C THR A 240 -5.36 4.48 3.97
N LEU A 241 -4.89 5.72 3.96
CA LEU A 241 -3.68 6.13 3.25
C LEU A 241 -2.41 5.57 3.90
N ASP A 242 -2.36 5.44 5.23
CA ASP A 242 -1.24 4.81 5.95
C ASP A 242 -1.13 3.32 5.60
N VAL A 243 -2.24 2.59 5.47
CA VAL A 243 -2.19 1.20 4.99
C VAL A 243 -1.57 1.15 3.59
N MET A 244 -1.95 2.04 2.66
CA MET A 244 -1.33 2.12 1.33
C MET A 244 0.16 2.48 1.42
N ARG A 245 0.51 3.52 2.20
CA ARG A 245 1.91 3.93 2.39
C ARG A 245 2.77 2.77 2.88
N ASN A 246 2.32 2.09 3.92
CA ASN A 246 3.05 0.97 4.52
C ASN A 246 3.15 -0.22 3.57
N ALA A 247 2.14 -0.45 2.74
CA ALA A 247 2.14 -1.51 1.74
C ALA A 247 3.10 -1.24 0.56
N SER A 248 3.71 -0.06 0.45
CA SER A 248 4.82 0.15 -0.49
C SER A 248 6.00 -0.81 -0.24
N ASN A 249 6.08 -1.39 0.96
CA ASN A 249 7.01 -2.46 1.29
C ASN A 249 6.87 -3.69 0.37
N LYS A 250 5.70 -3.94 -0.22
CA LYS A 250 5.49 -5.01 -1.21
C LYS A 250 6.46 -4.89 -2.39
N ILE A 251 6.85 -3.68 -2.76
CA ILE A 251 7.83 -3.45 -3.83
C ILE A 251 9.18 -4.09 -3.46
N ALA A 252 9.65 -3.84 -2.22
CA ALA A 252 10.91 -4.42 -1.75
C ALA A 252 10.81 -5.94 -1.58
N VAL A 253 9.69 -6.45 -1.04
CA VAL A 253 9.46 -7.90 -0.88
C VAL A 253 9.41 -8.60 -2.24
N ALA A 254 8.66 -8.04 -3.21
CA ALA A 254 8.57 -8.58 -4.57
C ALA A 254 9.94 -8.70 -5.25
N LEU A 255 10.82 -7.72 -5.02
CA LEU A 255 12.16 -7.67 -5.60
C LEU A 255 13.24 -8.33 -4.73
N LYS A 256 12.87 -8.93 -3.57
CA LYS A 256 13.80 -9.51 -2.59
C LYS A 256 14.83 -8.50 -2.06
N ALA A 257 14.43 -7.22 -1.98
CA ALA A 257 15.23 -6.09 -1.50
C ALA A 257 14.87 -5.65 -0.06
N ASP A 258 14.16 -6.50 0.67
CA ASP A 258 13.63 -6.26 2.02
C ASP A 258 14.52 -6.84 3.14
N ALA A 259 15.83 -6.89 2.95
CA ALA A 259 16.75 -7.36 3.99
C ALA A 259 16.57 -6.56 5.29
N ALA A 260 16.53 -7.26 6.43
CA ALA A 260 16.51 -6.60 7.73
C ALA A 260 17.73 -5.69 7.91
N ARG A 261 17.56 -4.59 8.62
CA ARG A 261 18.66 -3.65 8.86
C ARG A 261 19.59 -4.09 9.98
N VAL A 262 19.05 -4.87 10.91
CA VAL A 262 19.81 -5.43 12.05
C VAL A 262 19.63 -6.94 12.07
N GLU A 263 20.64 -7.66 12.52
CA GLU A 263 20.59 -9.13 12.64
C GLU A 263 19.68 -9.55 13.79
N ASP A 264 19.79 -8.85 14.94
CA ASP A 264 18.99 -9.08 16.14
C ASP A 264 18.34 -7.80 16.62
N GLY A 265 17.09 -7.92 17.14
CA GLY A 265 16.34 -6.81 17.69
C GLY A 265 15.73 -5.89 16.63
N THR A 266 15.63 -4.61 16.97
CA THR A 266 15.01 -3.57 16.12
C THR A 266 15.83 -2.29 16.13
N GLU A 267 15.79 -1.55 15.02
CA GLU A 267 16.43 -0.25 14.86
C GLU A 267 15.36 0.86 14.90
N ARG A 268 15.66 1.91 15.68
CA ARG A 268 14.81 3.10 15.76
C ARG A 268 15.00 3.99 14.52
N TYR A 269 13.91 4.51 13.99
CA TYR A 269 13.90 5.56 12.98
C TYR A 269 12.87 6.64 13.34
N VAL A 270 12.97 7.79 12.72
CA VAL A 270 11.95 8.85 12.79
C VAL A 270 11.57 9.32 11.39
N ILE A 271 10.36 9.85 11.26
CA ILE A 271 9.91 10.55 10.07
C ILE A 271 10.17 12.04 10.27
N ASP A 272 10.99 12.64 9.39
CA ASP A 272 11.31 14.06 9.45
C ASP A 272 10.16 14.96 8.94
N VAL A 273 10.40 16.27 8.94
CA VAL A 273 9.41 17.27 8.52
C VAL A 273 9.03 17.17 7.04
N ASP A 274 9.88 16.57 6.23
CA ASP A 274 9.66 16.34 4.80
C ASP A 274 9.00 14.98 4.51
N GLY A 275 8.73 14.19 5.56
CA GLY A 275 8.12 12.86 5.46
C GLY A 275 9.11 11.76 5.08
N GLN A 276 10.42 12.02 5.22
CA GLN A 276 11.46 11.06 4.91
C GLN A 276 11.91 10.29 6.16
N THR A 277 12.32 9.04 5.95
CA THR A 277 12.84 8.20 7.03
C THR A 277 14.28 8.58 7.37
N GLN A 278 14.52 8.88 8.65
CA GLN A 278 15.84 9.15 9.20
C GLN A 278 16.18 8.07 10.25
N PHE A 279 17.33 7.45 10.10
CA PHE A 279 17.83 6.47 11.07
C PHE A 279 18.66 7.16 12.13
N ALA A 280 18.54 6.71 13.39
CA ALA A 280 19.27 7.26 14.53
C ALA A 280 20.75 6.86 14.55
#